data_c77d8105c4181da0b72840ca731b9563
#
_entry.id   c77d8105c4181da0b72840ca731b9563
#
_cell.length_a   1.000
_cell.length_b   1.000
_cell.length_c   1.000
_cell.angle_alpha   90.00
_cell.angle_beta   90.00
_cell.angle_gamma   90.00
#
_symmetry.space_group_name_H-M   'P 1'
#
loop_
_entity.id
_entity.type
_entity.pdbx_description
1 polymer ?
#
loop_
_entity_poly.entity_id
_entity_poly.type
_entity_poly.pdbx_seq_one_letter_code
_entity_poly.pdbx_strand_id
1 'polypeptide(L)'
;MNGRVCAVYLSLGVTVALLLLIELPAMRAASTSAADRQGSPLGLARGRLVVASRGLSDANFAETAVFLLDYHQRGAMGVIINRPTEVPLAQVWPDMAGLQQRQETAHIGGPVATRRITLLIRSSRPLEDAQQVIDNIHVSTSQTLFARLVDRADAVEQFRVYAGYAGWGPGQLEREVARGDWHVLPADAATVFDTAPADVWPTLMRQGAIRWLRF
;
A
#
# COMPACT_ATOMS: atom_id res chain seq x y z
N MET A 1 -51.21 55.90 -31.83
CA MET A 1 -51.82 55.38 -30.56
C MET A 1 -51.01 54.22 -30.12
N ASN A 2 -50.23 54.45 -29.11
CA ASN A 2 -49.65 53.58 -28.10
C ASN A 2 -49.27 52.07 -28.42
N GLY A 3 -48.01 51.89 -28.78
CA GLY A 3 -47.36 50.59 -28.73
C GLY A 3 -46.36 50.53 -27.59
N ARG A 4 -46.56 49.64 -26.63
CA ARG A 4 -45.64 49.41 -25.51
C ARG A 4 -44.56 48.44 -25.95
N VAL A 5 -43.31 48.87 -25.83
CA VAL A 5 -42.12 48.07 -26.01
C VAL A 5 -41.87 47.28 -24.70
N CYS A 6 -41.94 45.97 -24.79
CA CYS A 6 -41.59 45.08 -23.68
C CYS A 6 -40.10 44.75 -23.78
N ALA A 7 -39.33 45.26 -22.84
CA ALA A 7 -37.88 44.94 -22.72
C ALA A 7 -37.72 43.59 -22.01
N VAL A 8 -37.13 42.63 -22.71
CA VAL A 8 -36.75 41.33 -22.14
C VAL A 8 -35.35 41.49 -21.53
N TYR A 9 -35.27 41.42 -20.21
CA TYR A 9 -34.00 41.34 -19.50
C TYR A 9 -33.49 39.91 -19.58
N LEU A 10 -32.41 39.70 -20.32
CA LEU A 10 -31.62 38.48 -20.29
C LEU A 10 -30.70 38.54 -19.05
N SER A 11 -31.05 37.83 -18.01
CA SER A 11 -30.17 37.65 -16.85
C SER A 11 -29.13 36.59 -17.19
N LEU A 12 -27.89 37.00 -17.43
CA LEU A 12 -26.73 36.10 -17.43
C LEU A 12 -26.47 35.64 -16.00
N GLY A 13 -26.87 34.43 -15.69
CA GLY A 13 -26.44 33.74 -14.50
C GLY A 13 -24.99 33.27 -14.64
N VAL A 14 -24.07 34.04 -14.08
CA VAL A 14 -22.68 33.58 -13.92
C VAL A 14 -22.66 32.58 -12.75
N THR A 15 -22.68 31.31 -13.10
CA THR A 15 -22.42 30.22 -12.14
C THR A 15 -20.93 30.20 -11.88
N VAL A 16 -20.48 30.82 -10.79
CA VAL A 16 -19.11 30.68 -10.28
C VAL A 16 -18.99 29.27 -9.72
N ALA A 17 -18.47 28.35 -10.51
CA ALA A 17 -18.02 27.06 -10.03
C ALA A 17 -16.77 27.29 -9.17
N LEU A 18 -16.97 27.25 -7.85
CA LEU A 18 -15.89 27.26 -6.86
C LEU A 18 -15.15 25.92 -6.95
N LEU A 19 -14.14 25.83 -7.82
CA LEU A 19 -13.17 24.75 -7.85
C LEU A 19 -12.35 24.84 -6.56
N LEU A 20 -12.73 24.05 -5.55
CA LEU A 20 -11.90 23.73 -4.42
C LEU A 20 -10.71 22.91 -4.95
N LEU A 21 -9.63 23.59 -5.31
CA LEU A 21 -8.31 23.01 -5.47
C LEU A 21 -7.88 22.47 -4.09
N ILE A 22 -8.17 21.20 -3.84
CA ILE A 22 -7.52 20.46 -2.78
C ILE A 22 -6.09 20.27 -3.28
N GLU A 23 -5.19 21.16 -2.89
CA GLU A 23 -3.77 20.96 -3.05
C GLU A 23 -3.37 19.72 -2.25
N LEU A 24 -3.23 18.58 -2.94
CA LEU A 24 -2.51 17.43 -2.43
C LEU A 24 -1.05 17.91 -2.20
N PRO A 25 -0.51 17.80 -0.98
CA PRO A 25 0.90 18.09 -0.79
C PRO A 25 1.69 17.11 -1.68
N ALA A 26 2.34 17.66 -2.71
CA ALA A 26 3.32 16.93 -3.49
C ALA A 26 4.28 16.27 -2.50
N MET A 27 4.37 14.94 -2.54
CA MET A 27 5.34 14.18 -1.78
C MET A 27 6.73 14.60 -2.28
N ARG A 28 7.24 15.68 -1.69
CA ARG A 28 8.59 16.16 -1.92
C ARG A 28 9.50 15.00 -1.56
N ALA A 29 10.32 14.55 -2.50
CA ALA A 29 11.36 13.57 -2.26
C ALA A 29 12.21 14.10 -1.09
N ALA A 30 11.89 13.65 0.12
CA ALA A 30 12.69 13.91 1.29
C ALA A 30 14.00 13.15 1.06
N SER A 31 15.08 13.88 0.93
CA SER A 31 16.42 13.31 0.96
C SER A 31 16.50 12.44 2.21
N THR A 32 16.57 11.11 2.01
CA THR A 32 16.68 10.14 3.08
C THR A 32 17.96 10.44 3.84
N SER A 33 17.83 10.98 5.05
CA SER A 33 18.95 11.27 5.93
C SER A 33 19.74 9.99 6.18
N ALA A 34 21.06 10.10 6.35
CA ALA A 34 21.93 8.97 6.71
C ALA A 34 21.48 8.29 8.02
N ALA A 35 20.79 9.02 8.90
CA ALA A 35 20.17 8.51 10.12
C ALA A 35 19.01 7.51 9.87
N ASP A 36 18.30 7.65 8.75
CA ASP A 36 17.20 6.73 8.38
C ASP A 36 17.71 5.37 7.86
N ARG A 37 19.03 5.26 7.59
CA ARG A 37 19.66 4.00 7.15
C ARG A 37 20.17 3.12 8.29
N GLN A 38 20.21 3.63 9.52
CA GLN A 38 20.54 2.86 10.71
C GLN A 38 19.28 2.18 11.20
N GLY A 39 19.12 0.89 10.90
CA GLY A 39 18.01 0.08 11.39
C GLY A 39 17.91 0.17 12.92
N SER A 40 16.68 0.14 13.45
CA SER A 40 16.41 0.04 14.87
C SER A 40 17.20 -1.13 15.49
N PRO A 41 17.63 -1.06 16.77
CA PRO A 41 18.18 -2.20 17.52
C PRO A 41 17.29 -3.45 17.44
N LEU A 42 15.99 -3.29 17.21
CA LEU A 42 15.00 -4.36 17.01
C LEU A 42 14.95 -4.87 15.56
N GLY A 43 15.83 -4.41 14.68
CA GLY A 43 15.86 -4.79 13.27
C GLY A 43 14.77 -4.18 12.41
N LEU A 44 13.98 -3.23 12.95
CA LEU A 44 12.95 -2.51 12.22
C LEU A 44 13.56 -1.57 11.19
N ALA A 45 13.07 -1.65 9.99
CA ALA A 45 13.44 -0.78 8.86
C ALA A 45 12.38 -0.87 7.76
N ARG A 46 12.35 0.09 6.88
CA ARG A 46 11.65 -0.03 5.60
C ARG A 46 12.08 -1.30 4.87
N GLY A 47 11.13 -2.00 4.26
CA GLY A 47 11.40 -3.23 3.54
C GLY A 47 11.55 -4.47 4.42
N ARG A 48 11.19 -4.38 5.70
CA ARG A 48 11.09 -5.54 6.59
C ARG A 48 9.66 -6.08 6.63
N LEU A 49 9.54 -7.34 7.03
CA LEU A 49 8.28 -7.94 7.44
C LEU A 49 8.14 -7.85 8.94
N VAL A 50 6.99 -7.40 9.42
CA VAL A 50 6.54 -7.58 10.80
C VAL A 50 5.45 -8.64 10.80
N VAL A 51 5.71 -9.74 11.47
CA VAL A 51 4.91 -10.97 11.45
C VAL A 51 4.24 -11.13 12.80
N ALA A 52 2.92 -11.22 12.81
CA ALA A 52 2.14 -11.36 14.03
C ALA A 52 2.56 -12.59 14.83
N SER A 53 2.80 -12.44 16.12
CA SER A 53 3.05 -13.56 17.01
C SER A 53 1.78 -14.40 17.19
N ARG A 54 1.93 -15.65 17.63
CA ARG A 54 0.78 -16.57 17.90
C ARG A 54 -0.15 -16.02 19.00
N GLY A 55 0.36 -15.17 19.87
CA GLY A 55 -0.39 -14.58 20.98
C GLY A 55 -1.08 -13.27 20.66
N LEU A 56 -0.89 -12.72 19.46
CA LEU A 56 -1.52 -11.46 19.08
C LEU A 56 -3.04 -11.67 18.86
N SER A 57 -3.83 -11.10 19.77
CA SER A 57 -5.30 -11.29 19.80
C SER A 57 -6.08 -10.26 18.99
N ASP A 58 -5.42 -9.22 18.42
CA ASP A 58 -6.09 -8.24 17.57
C ASP A 58 -6.58 -8.89 16.28
N ALA A 59 -7.90 -8.94 16.09
CA ALA A 59 -8.54 -9.56 14.93
C ALA A 59 -8.10 -8.95 13.59
N ASN A 60 -7.68 -7.69 13.58
CA ASN A 60 -7.15 -7.05 12.37
C ASN A 60 -5.78 -7.58 11.99
N PHE A 61 -5.04 -8.16 12.95
CA PHE A 61 -3.64 -8.53 12.74
C PHE A 61 -3.29 -9.98 13.10
N ALA A 62 -4.21 -10.74 13.68
CA ALA A 62 -3.97 -12.16 13.96
C ALA A 62 -3.53 -12.89 12.69
N GLU A 63 -2.45 -13.66 12.77
CA GLU A 63 -1.89 -14.45 11.65
C GLU A 63 -1.55 -13.64 10.39
N THR A 64 -1.11 -12.39 10.57
CA THR A 64 -0.71 -11.54 9.44
C THR A 64 0.79 -11.37 9.33
N ALA A 65 1.23 -11.06 8.11
CA ALA A 65 2.54 -10.52 7.80
C ALA A 65 2.36 -9.15 7.14
N VAL A 66 2.96 -8.12 7.73
CA VAL A 66 2.90 -6.75 7.24
C VAL A 66 4.25 -6.38 6.62
N PHE A 67 4.25 -5.96 5.37
CA PHE A 67 5.43 -5.44 4.69
C PHE A 67 5.56 -3.94 4.94
N LEU A 68 6.62 -3.51 5.62
CA LEU A 68 6.87 -2.12 5.96
C LEU A 68 7.26 -1.31 4.73
N LEU A 69 6.42 -0.39 4.35
CA LEU A 69 6.62 0.55 3.24
C LEU A 69 7.38 1.79 3.67
N ASP A 70 7.20 2.17 4.93
CA ASP A 70 7.87 3.31 5.55
C ASP A 70 8.13 3.05 7.03
N TYR A 71 9.28 3.54 7.52
CA TYR A 71 9.69 3.43 8.92
C TYR A 71 10.60 4.59 9.29
N HIS A 72 10.21 5.39 10.25
CA HIS A 72 10.95 6.55 10.73
C HIS A 72 10.51 6.95 12.15
N GLN A 73 11.17 7.95 12.75
CA GLN A 73 10.89 8.41 14.11
C GLN A 73 9.43 8.87 14.36
N ARG A 74 8.71 9.27 13.30
CA ARG A 74 7.30 9.68 13.39
C ARG A 74 6.31 8.51 13.29
N GLY A 75 6.79 7.29 13.13
CA GLY A 75 5.98 6.07 13.05
C GLY A 75 6.34 5.15 11.89
N ALA A 76 5.47 4.20 11.64
CA ALA A 76 5.64 3.21 10.59
C ALA A 76 4.33 3.02 9.79
N MET A 77 4.47 2.59 8.53
CA MET A 77 3.36 2.23 7.66
C MET A 77 3.72 0.99 6.86
N GLY A 78 2.75 0.09 6.69
CA GLY A 78 2.92 -1.10 5.88
C GLY A 78 1.60 -1.65 5.34
N VAL A 79 1.68 -2.70 4.54
CA VAL A 79 0.50 -3.42 4.04
C VAL A 79 0.54 -4.88 4.45
N ILE A 80 -0.60 -5.42 4.86
CA ILE A 80 -0.77 -6.85 5.13
C ILE A 80 -0.69 -7.59 3.78
N ILE A 81 0.27 -8.49 3.62
CA ILE A 81 0.52 -9.14 2.33
C ILE A 81 -0.25 -10.45 2.13
N ASN A 82 -0.82 -11.00 3.19
CA ASN A 82 -1.45 -12.32 3.19
C ASN A 82 -2.96 -12.32 3.44
N ARG A 83 -3.66 -11.22 3.11
CA ARG A 83 -5.13 -11.14 3.18
C ARG A 83 -5.74 -10.80 1.81
N PRO A 84 -5.81 -11.78 0.89
CA PRO A 84 -6.55 -11.61 -0.35
C PRO A 84 -8.05 -11.48 -0.05
N THR A 85 -8.78 -10.84 -0.95
CA THR A 85 -10.24 -10.86 -0.98
C THR A 85 -10.71 -11.72 -2.15
N GLU A 86 -12.00 -12.01 -2.20
CA GLU A 86 -12.62 -12.63 -3.38
C GLU A 86 -13.09 -11.60 -4.40
N VAL A 87 -12.80 -10.30 -4.20
CA VAL A 87 -13.23 -9.22 -5.07
C VAL A 87 -12.27 -9.08 -6.25
N PRO A 88 -12.68 -9.43 -7.47
CA PRO A 88 -11.86 -9.24 -8.67
C PRO A 88 -11.57 -7.76 -8.90
N LEU A 89 -10.36 -7.44 -9.37
CA LEU A 89 -10.02 -6.06 -9.72
C LEU A 89 -10.94 -5.51 -10.82
N ALA A 90 -11.39 -6.34 -11.75
CA ALA A 90 -12.37 -5.97 -12.78
C ALA A 90 -13.71 -5.49 -12.20
N GLN A 91 -14.12 -5.97 -11.04
CA GLN A 91 -15.33 -5.49 -10.36
C GLN A 91 -15.10 -4.11 -9.70
N VAL A 92 -13.89 -3.85 -9.22
CA VAL A 92 -13.54 -2.55 -8.60
C VAL A 92 -13.37 -1.46 -9.66
N TRP A 93 -12.82 -1.82 -10.82
CA TRP A 93 -12.59 -0.92 -11.97
C TRP A 93 -13.20 -1.49 -13.26
N PRO A 94 -14.53 -1.45 -13.40
CA PRO A 94 -15.22 -2.05 -14.54
C PRO A 94 -14.88 -1.39 -15.88
N ASP A 95 -14.48 -0.12 -15.86
CA ASP A 95 -14.11 0.65 -17.05
C ASP A 95 -12.68 0.37 -17.54
N MET A 96 -11.89 -0.42 -16.80
CA MET A 96 -10.54 -0.82 -17.21
C MET A 96 -10.59 -2.12 -18.02
N ALA A 97 -10.61 -2.00 -19.36
CA ALA A 97 -10.72 -3.15 -20.27
C ALA A 97 -9.64 -4.22 -20.05
N GLY A 98 -8.40 -3.82 -19.73
CA GLY A 98 -7.31 -4.73 -19.47
C GLY A 98 -7.49 -5.60 -18.20
N LEU A 99 -8.41 -5.27 -17.30
CA LEU A 99 -8.74 -6.09 -16.14
C LEU A 99 -9.79 -7.17 -16.43
N GLN A 100 -10.57 -7.03 -17.50
CA GLN A 100 -11.70 -7.92 -17.77
C GLN A 100 -11.31 -9.38 -18.04
N GLN A 101 -10.06 -9.61 -18.46
CA GLN A 101 -9.52 -10.96 -18.71
C GLN A 101 -8.58 -11.43 -17.60
N ARG A 102 -8.44 -10.64 -16.52
CA ARG A 102 -7.55 -10.92 -15.40
C ARG A 102 -8.32 -11.49 -14.22
N GLN A 103 -7.65 -12.35 -13.45
CA GLN A 103 -8.24 -13.01 -12.29
C GLN A 103 -7.69 -12.46 -10.96
N GLU A 104 -6.84 -11.42 -11.02
CA GLU A 104 -6.28 -10.82 -9.83
C GLU A 104 -7.38 -10.19 -8.97
N THR A 105 -7.28 -10.42 -7.67
CA THR A 105 -8.19 -9.87 -6.67
C THR A 105 -7.52 -8.76 -5.85
N ALA A 106 -8.34 -7.91 -5.24
CA ALA A 106 -7.86 -6.94 -4.27
C ALA A 106 -7.41 -7.64 -2.97
N HIS A 107 -6.48 -7.03 -2.24
CA HIS A 107 -6.03 -7.48 -0.93
C HIS A 107 -6.41 -6.43 0.13
N ILE A 108 -6.64 -6.87 1.37
CA ILE A 108 -6.80 -5.98 2.52
C ILE A 108 -5.41 -5.63 3.02
N GLY A 109 -4.98 -4.38 2.82
CA GLY A 109 -3.67 -3.89 3.27
C GLY A 109 -3.64 -3.51 4.75
N GLY A 110 -4.79 -3.28 5.37
CA GLY A 110 -4.93 -2.96 6.79
C GLY A 110 -6.19 -2.15 7.11
N PRO A 111 -6.41 -1.86 8.41
CA PRO A 111 -7.66 -1.24 8.87
C PRO A 111 -7.71 0.28 8.64
N VAL A 112 -6.59 0.93 8.32
CA VAL A 112 -6.53 2.39 8.20
C VAL A 112 -6.80 2.80 6.74
N ALA A 113 -7.63 3.83 6.55
CA ALA A 113 -7.95 4.42 5.26
C ALA A 113 -8.29 3.36 4.17
N THR A 114 -9.27 2.52 4.41
CA THR A 114 -9.64 1.34 3.60
C THR A 114 -9.98 1.65 2.14
N ARG A 115 -10.20 2.93 1.80
CA ARG A 115 -10.39 3.40 0.41
C ARG A 115 -9.09 3.79 -0.28
N ARG A 116 -7.99 3.90 0.47
CA ARG A 116 -6.67 4.20 -0.11
C ARG A 116 -6.13 2.95 -0.79
N ILE A 117 -5.78 3.11 -2.05
CA ILE A 117 -5.18 2.02 -2.83
C ILE A 117 -3.67 2.17 -2.84
N THR A 118 -3.00 1.06 -2.60
CA THR A 118 -1.54 0.93 -2.69
C THR A 118 -1.21 -0.23 -3.61
N LEU A 119 -0.29 0.00 -4.53
CA LEU A 119 0.25 -1.02 -5.43
C LEU A 119 1.60 -1.49 -4.87
N LEU A 120 1.79 -2.79 -4.77
CA LEU A 120 3.12 -3.39 -4.74
C LEU A 120 3.41 -3.95 -6.12
N ILE A 121 4.60 -3.66 -6.63
CA ILE A 121 5.00 -4.01 -7.99
C ILE A 121 6.36 -4.68 -7.94
N ARG A 122 6.47 -5.86 -8.55
CA ARG A 122 7.73 -6.54 -8.79
C ARG A 122 8.29 -6.06 -10.12
N SER A 123 9.44 -5.40 -10.10
CA SER A 123 10.16 -4.96 -11.31
C SER A 123 11.65 -4.97 -11.08
N SER A 124 12.41 -5.48 -12.05
CA SER A 124 13.88 -5.46 -12.02
C SER A 124 14.47 -4.10 -12.42
N ARG A 125 13.64 -3.16 -12.86
CA ARG A 125 14.04 -1.81 -13.30
C ARG A 125 13.26 -0.75 -12.53
N PRO A 126 13.82 0.46 -12.39
CA PRO A 126 13.08 1.59 -11.85
C PRO A 126 11.80 1.86 -12.64
N LEU A 127 10.75 2.22 -11.93
CA LEU A 127 9.46 2.57 -12.51
C LEU A 127 9.17 4.05 -12.23
N GLU A 128 8.75 4.76 -13.25
CA GLU A 128 8.19 6.11 -13.09
C GLU A 128 6.92 6.03 -12.24
N ASP A 129 6.72 6.98 -11.35
CA ASP A 129 5.61 7.03 -10.39
C ASP A 129 5.59 5.89 -9.36
N ALA A 130 6.71 5.19 -9.16
CA ALA A 130 6.86 4.21 -8.08
C ALA A 130 8.15 4.45 -7.30
N GLN A 131 8.11 4.10 -6.03
CA GLN A 131 9.26 4.17 -5.15
C GLN A 131 9.76 2.75 -4.85
N GLN A 132 11.04 2.50 -5.10
CA GLN A 132 11.66 1.22 -4.72
C GLN A 132 11.68 1.10 -3.20
N VAL A 133 11.21 -0.03 -2.67
CA VAL A 133 11.24 -0.34 -1.24
C VAL A 133 12.49 -1.16 -0.90
N ILE A 134 12.64 -2.30 -1.56
CA ILE A 134 13.82 -3.17 -1.51
C ILE A 134 14.01 -3.82 -2.89
N ASP A 135 15.25 -4.16 -3.25
CA ASP A 135 15.60 -4.91 -4.46
C ASP A 135 14.67 -4.62 -5.64
N ASN A 136 13.82 -5.59 -5.98
CA ASN A 136 12.86 -5.53 -7.08
C ASN A 136 11.41 -5.30 -6.63
N ILE A 137 11.18 -4.81 -5.40
CA ILE A 137 9.84 -4.44 -4.92
C ILE A 137 9.70 -2.92 -4.90
N HIS A 138 8.67 -2.44 -5.60
CA HIS A 138 8.30 -1.04 -5.68
C HIS A 138 6.91 -0.83 -5.09
N VAL A 139 6.66 0.38 -4.57
CA VAL A 139 5.36 0.82 -4.08
C VAL A 139 4.89 2.05 -4.85
N SER A 140 3.61 2.11 -5.16
CA SER A 140 2.97 3.25 -5.80
C SER A 140 1.53 3.45 -5.33
N THR A 141 1.04 4.68 -5.47
CA THR A 141 -0.37 5.04 -5.36
C THR A 141 -0.87 5.73 -6.65
N SER A 142 -0.06 5.70 -7.72
CA SER A 142 -0.36 6.35 -8.99
C SER A 142 -1.40 5.55 -9.78
N GLN A 143 -2.53 6.19 -10.08
CA GLN A 143 -3.54 5.63 -10.97
C GLN A 143 -3.03 5.52 -12.41
N THR A 144 -2.19 6.45 -12.84
CA THR A 144 -1.56 6.42 -14.17
C THR A 144 -0.65 5.22 -14.33
N LEU A 145 0.18 4.93 -13.32
CA LEU A 145 1.01 3.73 -13.34
C LEU A 145 0.15 2.46 -13.33
N PHE A 146 -0.91 2.42 -12.52
CA PHE A 146 -1.82 1.29 -12.48
C PHE A 146 -2.45 1.01 -13.85
N ALA A 147 -2.98 2.03 -14.52
CA ALA A 147 -3.52 1.89 -15.86
C ALA A 147 -2.47 1.33 -16.84
N ARG A 148 -1.24 1.88 -16.82
CA ARG A 148 -0.15 1.38 -17.66
C ARG A 148 0.20 -0.10 -17.40
N LEU A 149 0.15 -0.55 -16.15
CA LEU A 149 0.42 -1.95 -15.79
C LEU A 149 -0.70 -2.88 -16.24
N VAL A 150 -1.94 -2.41 -16.17
CA VAL A 150 -3.12 -3.17 -16.60
C VAL A 150 -3.17 -3.32 -18.13
N ASP A 151 -2.85 -2.25 -18.87
CA ASP A 151 -2.94 -2.22 -20.33
C ASP A 151 -1.82 -3.01 -21.03
N ARG A 152 -0.73 -3.32 -20.34
CA ARG A 152 0.37 -4.12 -20.90
C ARG A 152 0.11 -5.60 -20.75
N ALA A 153 -0.28 -6.25 -21.83
CA ALA A 153 -0.54 -7.70 -21.88
C ALA A 153 0.74 -8.55 -21.69
N ASP A 154 1.90 -7.99 -22.01
CA ASP A 154 3.24 -8.61 -22.00
C ASP A 154 4.13 -8.07 -20.87
N ALA A 155 3.54 -7.45 -19.85
CA ALA A 155 4.27 -6.87 -18.75
C ALA A 155 5.03 -7.94 -17.96
N VAL A 156 6.34 -7.78 -17.89
CA VAL A 156 7.23 -8.57 -17.03
C VAL A 156 6.97 -8.26 -15.55
N GLU A 157 6.28 -7.15 -15.29
CA GLU A 157 5.97 -6.69 -13.95
C GLU A 157 4.74 -7.41 -13.39
N GLN A 158 4.89 -8.03 -12.22
CA GLN A 158 3.77 -8.49 -11.40
C GLN A 158 3.34 -7.35 -10.47
N PHE A 159 2.03 -7.24 -10.22
CA PHE A 159 1.54 -6.29 -9.23
C PHE A 159 0.46 -6.92 -8.33
N ARG A 160 0.31 -6.36 -7.14
CA ARG A 160 -0.79 -6.62 -6.21
C ARG A 160 -1.39 -5.30 -5.75
N VAL A 161 -2.71 -5.31 -5.58
CA VAL A 161 -3.49 -4.12 -5.19
C VAL A 161 -3.97 -4.31 -3.76
N TYR A 162 -3.68 -3.33 -2.91
CA TYR A 162 -4.04 -3.34 -1.49
C TYR A 162 -4.98 -2.18 -1.17
N ALA A 163 -6.07 -2.47 -0.48
CA ALA A 163 -7.00 -1.50 0.07
C ALA A 163 -6.68 -1.26 1.55
N GLY A 164 -6.45 0.00 1.93
CA GLY A 164 -6.03 0.36 3.28
C GLY A 164 -4.57 0.02 3.59
N TYR A 165 -4.17 0.30 4.83
CA TYR A 165 -2.82 0.04 5.33
C TYR A 165 -2.80 -0.21 6.84
N ALA A 166 -1.71 -0.79 7.35
CA ALA A 166 -1.38 -0.85 8.75
C ALA A 166 -0.51 0.35 9.11
N GLY A 167 -0.83 1.05 10.20
CA GLY A 167 -0.13 2.24 10.62
C GLY A 167 0.17 2.24 12.11
N TRP A 168 1.34 2.73 12.48
CA TRP A 168 1.82 2.88 13.84
C TRP A 168 2.28 4.30 14.09
N GLY A 169 1.88 4.87 15.21
CA GLY A 169 2.39 6.16 15.68
C GLY A 169 3.83 6.08 16.20
N PRO A 170 4.43 7.24 16.59
CA PRO A 170 5.80 7.29 17.06
C PRO A 170 6.08 6.31 18.20
N GLY A 171 7.08 5.43 18.04
CA GLY A 171 7.50 4.44 19.04
C GLY A 171 6.49 3.34 19.33
N GLN A 172 5.34 3.30 18.63
CA GLN A 172 4.30 2.30 18.88
C GLN A 172 4.77 0.91 18.44
N LEU A 173 5.27 0.78 17.22
CA LEU A 173 5.73 -0.50 16.66
C LEU A 173 6.90 -1.07 17.47
N GLU A 174 7.82 -0.22 17.91
CA GLU A 174 8.95 -0.60 18.75
C GLU A 174 8.49 -1.20 20.09
N ARG A 175 7.50 -0.59 20.73
CA ARG A 175 6.91 -1.14 21.97
C ARG A 175 6.20 -2.46 21.75
N GLU A 176 5.49 -2.61 20.64
CA GLU A 176 4.80 -3.86 20.29
C GLU A 176 5.79 -4.98 19.98
N VAL A 177 6.87 -4.69 19.26
CA VAL A 177 7.96 -5.66 19.02
C VAL A 177 8.65 -6.04 20.34
N ALA A 178 8.93 -5.07 21.21
CA ALA A 178 9.55 -5.34 22.50
C ALA A 178 8.68 -6.19 23.44
N ARG A 179 7.34 -6.11 23.32
CA ARG A 179 6.40 -7.00 24.05
C ARG A 179 6.29 -8.39 23.42
N GLY A 180 6.82 -8.60 22.23
CA GLY A 180 6.73 -9.88 21.52
C GLY A 180 5.44 -10.05 20.68
N ASP A 181 4.72 -8.95 20.41
CA ASP A 181 3.52 -8.98 19.55
C ASP A 181 3.89 -9.26 18.10
N TRP A 182 5.10 -8.84 17.68
CA TRP A 182 5.61 -8.96 16.33
C TRP A 182 7.00 -9.55 16.26
N HIS A 183 7.25 -10.38 15.25
CA HIS A 183 8.58 -10.82 14.84
C HIS A 183 9.05 -10.02 13.62
N VAL A 184 10.27 -9.49 13.67
CA VAL A 184 10.86 -8.73 12.55
C VAL A 184 11.72 -9.66 11.70
N LEU A 185 11.37 -9.82 10.43
CA LEU A 185 12.06 -10.69 9.47
C LEU A 185 12.48 -9.92 8.21
N PRO A 186 13.52 -10.37 7.49
CA PRO A 186 13.79 -9.86 6.16
C PRO A 186 12.63 -10.17 5.21
N ALA A 187 12.40 -9.30 4.23
CA ALA A 187 11.47 -9.54 3.13
C ALA A 187 12.24 -9.84 1.85
N ASP A 188 11.61 -10.60 0.98
CA ASP A 188 12.01 -10.81 -0.40
C ASP A 188 10.79 -10.86 -1.33
N ALA A 189 11.02 -10.75 -2.63
CA ALA A 189 9.93 -10.72 -3.59
C ALA A 189 9.19 -12.08 -3.70
N ALA A 190 9.87 -13.19 -3.45
CA ALA A 190 9.24 -14.50 -3.48
C ALA A 190 8.20 -14.63 -2.36
N THR A 191 8.54 -14.19 -1.15
CA THR A 191 7.58 -14.13 -0.03
C THR A 191 6.38 -13.25 -0.34
N VAL A 192 6.62 -12.08 -0.96
CA VAL A 192 5.55 -11.11 -1.23
C VAL A 192 4.68 -11.53 -2.41
N PHE A 193 5.22 -12.14 -3.47
CA PHE A 193 4.50 -12.37 -4.72
C PHE A 193 4.25 -13.84 -5.06
N ASP A 194 5.13 -14.77 -4.65
CA ASP A 194 5.06 -16.16 -5.12
C ASP A 194 4.50 -17.11 -4.06
N THR A 195 4.58 -16.74 -2.76
CA THR A 195 4.02 -17.55 -1.68
C THR A 195 2.49 -17.42 -1.65
N ALA A 196 1.79 -18.55 -1.57
CA ALA A 196 0.33 -18.51 -1.40
C ALA A 196 -0.03 -17.78 -0.10
N PRO A 197 -1.03 -16.89 -0.11
CA PRO A 197 -1.36 -16.05 1.06
C PRO A 197 -1.56 -16.82 2.36
N ALA A 198 -2.20 -17.99 2.30
CA ALA A 198 -2.42 -18.85 3.46
C ALA A 198 -1.11 -19.42 4.05
N ASP A 199 -0.07 -19.57 3.23
CA ASP A 199 1.21 -20.17 3.63
C ASP A 199 2.23 -19.13 4.11
N VAL A 200 2.00 -17.83 3.85
CA VAL A 200 2.94 -16.75 4.21
C VAL A 200 3.22 -16.76 5.71
N TRP A 201 2.19 -16.58 6.52
CA TRP A 201 2.37 -16.46 7.97
C TRP A 201 2.96 -17.72 8.61
N PRO A 202 2.43 -18.95 8.37
CA PRO A 202 2.99 -20.15 9.00
C PRO A 202 4.42 -20.43 8.56
N THR A 203 4.79 -20.08 7.33
CA THR A 203 6.18 -20.24 6.84
C THR A 203 7.12 -19.27 7.54
N LEU A 204 6.75 -17.98 7.63
CA LEU A 204 7.54 -16.97 8.32
C LEU A 204 7.69 -17.28 9.82
N MET A 205 6.64 -17.78 10.47
CA MET A 205 6.69 -18.20 11.87
C MET A 205 7.66 -19.37 12.10
N ARG A 206 7.75 -20.32 11.16
CA ARG A 206 8.77 -21.40 11.24
C ARG A 206 10.18 -20.86 11.08
N GLN A 207 10.40 -19.93 10.14
CA GLN A 207 11.71 -19.29 9.92
C GLN A 207 12.14 -18.46 11.13
N GLY A 208 11.22 -17.72 11.73
CA GLY A 208 11.45 -16.97 12.97
C GLY A 208 11.90 -17.88 14.10
N ALA A 209 11.19 -18.98 14.36
CA ALA A 209 11.53 -19.93 15.42
C ALA A 209 12.95 -20.49 15.28
N ILE A 210 13.38 -20.85 14.07
CA ILE A 210 14.74 -21.37 13.81
C ILE A 210 15.80 -20.32 14.13
N ARG A 211 15.53 -19.05 13.88
CA ARG A 211 16.50 -17.97 14.12
C ARG A 211 16.71 -17.69 15.61
N TRP A 212 15.68 -17.87 16.45
CA TRP A 212 15.80 -17.72 17.91
C TRP A 212 16.54 -18.86 18.59
N LEU A 213 16.59 -20.05 17.99
CA LEU A 213 17.32 -21.21 18.52
C LEU A 213 18.84 -21.14 18.27
N ARG A 214 19.32 -20.13 17.55
CA ARG A 214 20.75 -19.96 17.21
C ARG A 214 21.46 -18.89 18.05
N PHE A 215 20.80 -18.35 19.05
CA PHE A 215 21.34 -17.49 20.10
C PHE A 215 21.11 -18.13 21.47
#